data_b3c029a6e819e27ee2a71f082bb155ae
#
_entry.id   b3c029a6e819e27ee2a71f082bb155ae
#
_cell.length_a   1.000
_cell.length_b   1.000
_cell.length_c   1.000
_cell.angle_alpha   90.00
_cell.angle_beta   90.00
_cell.angle_gamma   90.00
#
_symmetry.space_group_name_H-M   'P 1'
#
loop_
_entity.id
_entity.type
_entity.pdbx_description
1 polymer ?
#
loop_
_entity_poly.entity_id
_entity_poly.type
_entity_poly.pdbx_seq_one_letter_code
_entity_poly.pdbx_strand_id
1 'polypeptide(L)'
;MKHSTLALLLLVLALPASAAPDYSRLGKDLTPIGAERAGNADGTIPAWEGGLTEPPPGWTPEQGYVDPFPDDEPLFTITGENAAQYESKLTAGQVEMLRKFPEFRMNVYPTRRTAALPKAVTDRVRERAGQVRLESFGLKDLGGSTTPFPIPQNGLEVVWNHLVRYLGGGVIGAGHSFPVRASGDYYKIGFRAMRIYSENMDKPEPNRLFYALGYFTEPATLRGTIFLVHEPVDQVAEQRSAWIYNAGARRVRRAPDLNYDGVNDGSEGMFVTDQVDGYNGAPDRFEWKLLGKREVYVPYNTYKLGDKSIKYKDIIQKRTINPELVRYELHRVWVVEGTLKQGQRHIYGKRSFYIDEDSWTVVAEDAYDTRGGLWRFAQHGIMQCYDAVLPCYRFGIFHDLTNGAYFVGGLDNEIREPRQYNAKGRIADFQPDALRRLGGTL
;
A
#
# COMPACT_ATOMS: atom_id res chain seq x y z
N MET A 1 -59.78 -43.74 10.02
CA MET A 1 -58.73 -42.78 10.37
C MET A 1 -57.44 -43.16 9.64
N LYS A 2 -57.09 -42.42 8.56
CA LYS A 2 -55.85 -42.70 7.75
C LYS A 2 -54.82 -41.65 8.14
N HIS A 3 -53.71 -42.07 8.73
CA HIS A 3 -52.59 -41.21 9.04
C HIS A 3 -51.66 -41.12 7.81
N SER A 4 -51.63 -39.95 7.18
CA SER A 4 -50.63 -39.66 6.12
C SER A 4 -49.38 -39.07 6.78
N THR A 5 -48.31 -39.83 6.70
CA THR A 5 -46.97 -39.40 7.15
C THR A 5 -46.33 -38.61 6.03
N LEU A 6 -46.13 -37.28 6.25
CA LEU A 6 -45.46 -36.39 5.32
C LEU A 6 -43.93 -36.52 5.57
N ALA A 7 -43.21 -37.14 4.63
CA ALA A 7 -41.75 -37.19 4.68
C ALA A 7 -41.17 -35.87 4.18
N LEU A 8 -40.51 -35.10 5.04
CA LEU A 8 -39.81 -33.86 4.72
C LEU A 8 -38.44 -34.24 4.16
N LEU A 9 -38.24 -34.10 2.84
CA LEU A 9 -36.97 -34.29 2.18
C LEU A 9 -36.11 -33.03 2.44
N LEU A 10 -35.12 -33.15 3.33
CA LEU A 10 -34.09 -32.14 3.52
C LEU A 10 -33.11 -32.18 2.33
N LEU A 11 -33.23 -31.22 1.42
CA LEU A 11 -32.28 -30.98 0.35
C LEU A 11 -31.04 -30.32 0.97
N VAL A 12 -30.01 -31.10 1.25
CA VAL A 12 -28.69 -30.57 1.63
C VAL A 12 -28.03 -30.02 0.37
N LEU A 13 -28.10 -28.71 0.18
CA LEU A 13 -27.30 -28.00 -0.82
C LEU A 13 -25.82 -28.12 -0.43
N ALA A 14 -25.11 -29.06 -1.05
CA ALA A 14 -23.65 -29.11 -0.96
C ALA A 14 -23.09 -27.85 -1.64
N LEU A 15 -22.53 -26.92 -0.85
CA LEU A 15 -21.70 -25.84 -1.37
C LEU A 15 -20.53 -26.48 -2.12
N PRO A 16 -20.20 -26.02 -3.34
CA PRO A 16 -19.04 -26.54 -4.06
C PRO A 16 -17.79 -26.29 -3.19
N ALA A 17 -17.11 -27.35 -2.83
CA ALA A 17 -15.80 -27.26 -2.21
C ALA A 17 -14.88 -26.50 -3.19
N SER A 18 -14.35 -25.36 -2.76
CA SER A 18 -13.35 -24.64 -3.56
C SER A 18 -12.20 -25.61 -3.86
N ALA A 19 -11.86 -25.78 -5.13
CA ALA A 19 -10.73 -26.61 -5.51
C ALA A 19 -9.44 -26.05 -4.89
N ALA A 20 -8.58 -26.94 -4.39
CA ALA A 20 -7.29 -26.53 -3.83
C ALA A 20 -6.48 -25.74 -4.89
N PRO A 21 -5.73 -24.69 -4.48
CA PRO A 21 -4.94 -23.89 -5.41
C PRO A 21 -3.92 -24.75 -6.19
N ASP A 22 -3.88 -24.58 -7.51
CA ASP A 22 -2.89 -25.24 -8.36
C ASP A 22 -1.63 -24.37 -8.52
N TYR A 23 -0.67 -24.54 -7.63
CA TYR A 23 0.59 -23.79 -7.64
C TYR A 23 1.52 -24.16 -8.80
N SER A 24 1.25 -25.26 -9.56
CA SER A 24 2.03 -25.61 -10.75
C SER A 24 1.90 -24.59 -11.88
N ARG A 25 0.94 -23.69 -11.79
CA ARG A 25 0.68 -22.58 -12.72
C ARG A 25 1.65 -21.41 -12.56
N LEU A 26 2.29 -21.27 -11.37
CA LEU A 26 3.23 -20.18 -11.09
C LEU A 26 4.45 -20.22 -12.01
N GLY A 27 4.70 -19.12 -12.69
CA GLY A 27 5.76 -19.00 -13.71
C GLY A 27 5.38 -19.54 -15.08
N LYS A 28 4.13 -19.98 -15.28
CA LYS A 28 3.58 -20.45 -16.57
C LYS A 28 2.51 -19.44 -17.06
N ASP A 29 1.24 -19.77 -16.85
CA ASP A 29 0.10 -18.90 -17.16
C ASP A 29 -0.18 -17.86 -16.05
N LEU A 30 0.36 -18.07 -14.86
CA LEU A 30 0.49 -17.06 -13.81
C LEU A 30 1.94 -16.56 -13.73
N THR A 31 2.10 -15.30 -13.32
CA THR A 31 3.42 -14.76 -12.94
C THR A 31 3.96 -15.51 -11.72
N PRO A 32 5.25 -15.40 -11.39
CA PRO A 32 5.81 -16.10 -10.22
C PRO A 32 5.12 -15.77 -8.88
N ILE A 33 4.39 -14.65 -8.82
CA ILE A 33 3.66 -14.20 -7.61
C ILE A 33 2.14 -14.28 -7.76
N GLY A 34 1.63 -14.92 -8.82
CA GLY A 34 0.23 -15.30 -8.97
C GLY A 34 -0.66 -14.37 -9.79
N ALA A 35 -0.12 -13.29 -10.39
CA ALA A 35 -0.88 -12.48 -11.34
C ALA A 35 -1.16 -13.24 -12.64
N GLU A 36 -2.22 -12.91 -13.36
CA GLU A 36 -2.48 -13.46 -14.69
C GLU A 36 -1.42 -12.96 -15.67
N ARG A 37 -0.70 -13.88 -16.33
CA ARG A 37 0.35 -13.52 -17.27
C ARG A 37 -0.21 -12.94 -18.56
N ALA A 38 -1.31 -13.50 -19.05
CA ALA A 38 -1.97 -13.03 -20.27
C ALA A 38 -2.51 -11.61 -20.14
N GLY A 39 -2.60 -10.92 -21.26
CA GLY A 39 -3.35 -9.66 -21.37
C GLY A 39 -4.86 -9.89 -21.22
N ASN A 40 -5.63 -8.78 -21.19
CA ASN A 40 -7.09 -8.88 -21.23
C ASN A 40 -7.63 -9.04 -22.66
N ALA A 41 -8.93 -9.34 -22.77
CA ALA A 41 -9.54 -9.71 -24.03
C ALA A 41 -9.59 -8.55 -25.06
N ASP A 42 -9.67 -7.30 -24.60
CA ASP A 42 -9.72 -6.13 -25.47
C ASP A 42 -8.33 -5.54 -25.79
N GLY A 43 -7.27 -6.13 -25.24
CA GLY A 43 -5.88 -5.72 -25.49
C GLY A 43 -5.45 -4.45 -24.77
N THR A 44 -6.30 -3.89 -23.91
CA THR A 44 -5.97 -2.66 -23.15
C THR A 44 -5.01 -2.92 -22.00
N ILE A 45 -4.95 -4.17 -21.49
CA ILE A 45 -3.91 -4.65 -20.56
C ILE A 45 -3.06 -5.66 -21.34
N PRO A 46 -1.76 -5.41 -21.61
CA PRO A 46 -0.89 -6.33 -22.33
C PRO A 46 -0.51 -7.56 -21.47
N ALA A 47 0.05 -8.59 -22.10
CA ALA A 47 0.67 -9.69 -21.38
C ALA A 47 1.86 -9.19 -20.54
N TRP A 48 2.07 -9.84 -19.38
CA TRP A 48 3.27 -9.57 -18.58
C TRP A 48 4.46 -10.36 -19.14
N GLU A 49 5.52 -9.66 -19.50
CA GLU A 49 6.72 -10.22 -20.15
C GLU A 49 7.98 -10.14 -19.27
N GLY A 50 7.81 -10.07 -17.94
CA GLY A 50 8.92 -10.04 -17.00
C GLY A 50 9.05 -8.73 -16.22
N GLY A 51 8.36 -7.69 -16.64
CA GLY A 51 8.43 -6.36 -16.03
C GLY A 51 9.72 -5.61 -16.35
N LEU A 52 10.02 -4.55 -15.58
CA LEU A 52 11.19 -3.70 -15.77
C LEU A 52 12.25 -4.05 -14.72
N THR A 53 13.32 -4.70 -15.16
CA THR A 53 14.39 -5.24 -14.28
C THR A 53 15.70 -4.48 -14.37
N GLU A 54 15.83 -3.54 -15.31
CA GLU A 54 17.05 -2.76 -15.55
C GLU A 54 16.71 -1.28 -15.69
N PRO A 55 17.61 -0.38 -15.25
CA PRO A 55 17.43 1.05 -15.46
C PRO A 55 17.54 1.44 -16.93
N PRO A 56 16.98 2.60 -17.32
CA PRO A 56 17.20 3.17 -18.64
C PRO A 56 18.70 3.36 -18.93
N PRO A 57 19.13 3.26 -20.21
CA PRO A 57 20.54 3.43 -20.58
C PRO A 57 21.11 4.78 -20.09
N GLY A 58 22.28 4.74 -19.45
CA GLY A 58 22.97 5.94 -18.94
C GLY A 58 22.41 6.51 -17.63
N TRP A 59 21.46 5.84 -17.01
CA TRP A 59 20.92 6.25 -15.71
C TRP A 59 21.96 6.13 -14.59
N THR A 60 21.93 7.10 -13.65
CA THR A 60 22.66 7.04 -12.39
C THR A 60 21.77 7.38 -11.21
N PRO A 61 22.03 6.86 -9.98
CA PRO A 61 21.19 7.10 -8.81
C PRO A 61 20.97 8.58 -8.45
N GLU A 62 21.92 9.45 -8.78
CA GLU A 62 21.87 10.89 -8.50
C GLU A 62 20.78 11.60 -9.30
N GLN A 63 20.39 11.06 -10.45
CA GLN A 63 19.30 11.60 -11.27
C GLN A 63 17.92 11.37 -10.63
N GLY A 64 17.82 10.44 -9.67
CA GLY A 64 16.54 9.90 -9.23
C GLY A 64 15.94 8.97 -10.30
N TYR A 65 14.69 8.59 -10.12
CA TYR A 65 14.02 7.70 -11.08
C TYR A 65 13.52 8.49 -12.29
N VAL A 66 14.10 8.22 -13.45
CA VAL A 66 13.74 8.78 -14.74
C VAL A 66 12.62 7.93 -15.36
N ASP A 67 11.66 8.59 -16.03
CA ASP A 67 10.57 7.91 -16.73
C ASP A 67 11.12 7.03 -17.88
N PRO A 68 10.90 5.71 -17.84
CA PRO A 68 11.32 4.82 -18.94
C PRO A 68 10.42 4.90 -20.17
N PHE A 69 9.33 5.67 -20.13
CA PHE A 69 8.33 5.82 -21.20
C PHE A 69 8.09 7.29 -21.56
N PRO A 70 9.13 8.07 -21.87
CA PRO A 70 9.00 9.52 -22.06
C PRO A 70 8.13 9.90 -23.27
N ASP A 71 7.99 8.99 -24.23
CA ASP A 71 7.22 9.22 -25.47
C ASP A 71 5.74 8.78 -25.35
N ASP A 72 5.34 8.21 -24.20
CA ASP A 72 3.94 7.85 -24.00
C ASP A 72 3.08 9.10 -23.81
N GLU A 73 2.03 9.23 -24.63
CA GLU A 73 1.03 10.29 -24.53
C GLU A 73 -0.27 9.75 -23.92
N PRO A 74 -1.09 10.60 -23.27
CA PRO A 74 -2.40 10.21 -22.78
C PRO A 74 -3.29 9.74 -23.94
N LEU A 75 -3.92 8.58 -23.79
CA LEU A 75 -4.92 8.07 -24.74
C LEU A 75 -6.21 8.89 -24.68
N PHE A 76 -6.59 9.28 -23.47
CA PHE A 76 -7.75 10.14 -23.17
C PHE A 76 -7.68 10.63 -21.71
N THR A 77 -8.55 11.58 -21.39
CA THR A 77 -8.71 12.10 -20.03
C THR A 77 -10.11 11.82 -19.52
N ILE A 78 -10.22 11.27 -18.30
CA ILE A 78 -11.49 11.09 -17.60
C ILE A 78 -11.72 12.33 -16.72
N THR A 79 -12.88 12.95 -16.90
CA THR A 79 -13.36 14.12 -16.15
C THR A 79 -14.75 13.86 -15.58
N GLY A 80 -15.28 14.78 -14.79
CA GLY A 80 -16.67 14.68 -14.33
C GLY A 80 -17.72 14.59 -15.44
N GLU A 81 -17.43 15.11 -16.62
CA GLU A 81 -18.36 15.12 -17.77
C GLU A 81 -18.49 13.75 -18.44
N ASN A 82 -17.41 12.96 -18.47
CA ASN A 82 -17.39 11.67 -19.16
C ASN A 82 -17.21 10.45 -18.23
N ALA A 83 -17.12 10.66 -16.92
CA ALA A 83 -16.88 9.60 -15.93
C ALA A 83 -17.88 8.43 -16.01
N ALA A 84 -19.16 8.70 -16.34
CA ALA A 84 -20.18 7.68 -16.49
C ALA A 84 -19.83 6.61 -17.54
N GLN A 85 -19.04 6.94 -18.56
CA GLN A 85 -18.60 6.01 -19.61
C GLN A 85 -17.57 4.99 -19.09
N TYR A 86 -16.90 5.32 -18.00
CA TYR A 86 -15.81 4.54 -17.39
C TYR A 86 -16.15 3.97 -16.01
N GLU A 87 -17.38 4.15 -15.52
CA GLU A 87 -17.78 3.83 -14.13
C GLU A 87 -17.43 2.40 -13.72
N SER A 88 -17.57 1.44 -14.64
CA SER A 88 -17.21 0.03 -14.38
C SER A 88 -15.71 -0.19 -14.10
N LYS A 89 -14.86 0.75 -14.51
CA LYS A 89 -13.39 0.75 -14.34
C LYS A 89 -12.90 1.81 -13.34
N LEU A 90 -13.81 2.39 -12.54
CA LEU A 90 -13.52 3.38 -11.50
C LEU A 90 -13.87 2.83 -10.12
N THR A 91 -13.20 3.34 -9.09
CA THR A 91 -13.60 3.12 -7.68
C THR A 91 -14.71 4.10 -7.29
N ALA A 92 -15.44 3.82 -6.21
CA ALA A 92 -16.45 4.73 -5.72
C ALA A 92 -15.85 6.11 -5.34
N GLY A 93 -14.63 6.11 -4.76
CA GLY A 93 -13.92 7.33 -4.43
C GLY A 93 -13.52 8.14 -5.64
N GLN A 94 -13.07 7.49 -6.74
CA GLN A 94 -12.75 8.18 -8.00
C GLN A 94 -13.99 8.82 -8.63
N VAL A 95 -15.11 8.10 -8.66
CA VAL A 95 -16.38 8.64 -9.16
C VAL A 95 -16.80 9.87 -8.36
N GLU A 96 -16.67 9.81 -7.04
CA GLU A 96 -17.06 10.94 -6.17
C GLU A 96 -16.09 12.13 -6.32
N MET A 97 -14.77 11.88 -6.49
CA MET A 97 -13.79 12.93 -6.78
C MET A 97 -14.10 13.64 -8.10
N LEU A 98 -14.34 12.88 -9.18
CA LEU A 98 -14.67 13.41 -10.50
C LEU A 98 -15.99 14.21 -10.48
N ARG A 99 -16.96 13.76 -9.68
CA ARG A 99 -18.26 14.43 -9.54
C ARG A 99 -18.17 15.75 -8.78
N LYS A 100 -17.38 15.81 -7.70
CA LYS A 100 -17.33 16.94 -6.78
C LYS A 100 -16.29 18.00 -7.10
N PHE A 101 -15.15 17.58 -7.63
CA PHE A 101 -13.98 18.43 -7.74
C PHE A 101 -13.51 18.52 -9.20
N PRO A 102 -13.85 19.60 -9.92
CA PRO A 102 -13.46 19.76 -11.32
C PRO A 102 -11.94 19.86 -11.53
N GLU A 103 -11.19 20.15 -10.48
CA GLU A 103 -9.72 20.10 -10.49
C GLU A 103 -9.17 18.69 -10.64
N PHE A 104 -9.94 17.67 -10.22
CA PHE A 104 -9.56 16.27 -10.35
C PHE A 104 -9.91 15.73 -11.74
N ARG A 105 -8.91 15.21 -12.43
CA ARG A 105 -9.05 14.49 -13.69
C ARG A 105 -8.01 13.40 -13.78
N MET A 106 -8.23 12.42 -14.64
CA MET A 106 -7.37 11.25 -14.79
C MET A 106 -6.87 11.18 -16.23
N ASN A 107 -5.61 11.49 -16.46
CA ASN A 107 -4.96 11.31 -17.75
C ASN A 107 -4.56 9.83 -17.88
N VAL A 108 -5.23 9.11 -18.78
CA VAL A 108 -5.06 7.67 -18.97
C VAL A 108 -4.05 7.40 -20.08
N TYR A 109 -3.04 6.62 -19.74
CA TYR A 109 -1.94 6.22 -20.62
C TYR A 109 -2.03 4.74 -21.01
N PRO A 110 -1.25 4.30 -22.01
CA PRO A 110 -1.09 2.88 -22.31
C PRO A 110 -0.57 2.13 -21.08
N THR A 111 -1.17 0.98 -20.77
CA THR A 111 -0.76 0.13 -19.64
C THR A 111 0.62 -0.47 -19.90
N ARG A 112 1.52 -0.26 -18.92
CA ARG A 112 2.87 -0.81 -18.89
C ARG A 112 3.03 -1.67 -17.63
N ARG A 113 3.02 -2.99 -17.79
CA ARG A 113 3.15 -3.94 -16.66
C ARG A 113 4.61 -4.06 -16.24
N THR A 114 5.10 -3.04 -15.54
CA THR A 114 6.52 -2.91 -15.16
C THR A 114 6.89 -3.66 -13.90
N ALA A 115 5.93 -4.10 -13.08
CA ALA A 115 6.21 -4.77 -11.81
C ALA A 115 7.06 -6.02 -12.01
N ALA A 116 8.21 -6.05 -11.33
CA ALA A 116 9.17 -7.12 -11.31
C ALA A 116 9.79 -7.26 -9.92
N LEU A 117 10.25 -8.46 -9.59
CA LEU A 117 10.92 -8.79 -8.33
C LEU A 117 12.23 -9.53 -8.62
N PRO A 118 13.22 -9.46 -7.71
CA PRO A 118 14.44 -10.26 -7.85
C PRO A 118 14.13 -11.75 -7.94
N LYS A 119 14.90 -12.47 -8.76
CA LYS A 119 14.69 -13.90 -8.97
C LYS A 119 14.70 -14.71 -7.66
N ALA A 120 15.60 -14.40 -6.73
CA ALA A 120 15.67 -15.07 -5.44
C ALA A 120 14.36 -14.92 -4.62
N VAL A 121 13.70 -13.76 -4.73
CA VAL A 121 12.41 -13.48 -4.07
C VAL A 121 11.31 -14.32 -4.71
N THR A 122 11.20 -14.33 -6.03
CA THR A 122 10.20 -15.11 -6.75
C THR A 122 10.39 -16.62 -6.61
N ASP A 123 11.64 -17.09 -6.57
CA ASP A 123 11.94 -18.51 -6.30
C ASP A 123 11.47 -18.89 -4.88
N ARG A 124 11.68 -18.03 -3.89
CA ARG A 124 11.21 -18.25 -2.51
C ARG A 124 9.67 -18.30 -2.44
N VAL A 125 8.97 -17.45 -3.17
CA VAL A 125 7.50 -17.49 -3.25
C VAL A 125 7.04 -18.85 -3.78
N ARG A 126 7.63 -19.34 -4.87
CA ARG A 126 7.27 -20.65 -5.46
C ARG A 126 7.60 -21.83 -4.55
N GLU A 127 8.77 -21.79 -3.89
CA GLU A 127 9.19 -22.80 -2.91
C GLU A 127 8.22 -22.90 -1.73
N ARG A 128 7.72 -21.76 -1.26
CA ARG A 128 6.85 -21.69 -0.08
C ARG A 128 5.35 -21.78 -0.40
N ALA A 129 4.97 -21.78 -1.68
CA ALA A 129 3.57 -21.85 -2.10
C ALA A 129 2.88 -23.11 -1.51
N GLY A 130 1.75 -22.90 -0.84
CA GLY A 130 0.97 -23.94 -0.16
C GLY A 130 1.52 -24.40 1.19
N GLN A 131 2.63 -23.85 1.68
CA GLN A 131 3.19 -24.19 2.98
C GLN A 131 2.87 -23.16 4.08
N VAL A 132 2.59 -21.91 3.68
CA VAL A 132 2.17 -20.85 4.61
C VAL A 132 0.71 -21.07 5.00
N ARG A 133 0.39 -20.87 6.26
CA ARG A 133 -0.97 -21.05 6.79
C ARG A 133 -1.47 -19.81 7.50
N LEU A 134 -2.77 -19.57 7.38
CA LEU A 134 -3.49 -18.67 8.28
C LEU A 134 -3.89 -19.40 9.55
N GLU A 135 -3.60 -18.79 10.71
CA GLU A 135 -4.14 -19.22 11.99
C GLU A 135 -4.85 -18.03 12.61
N SER A 136 -6.18 -18.08 12.66
CA SER A 136 -7.02 -16.91 12.96
C SER A 136 -6.74 -15.76 11.96
N PHE A 137 -6.12 -14.68 12.42
CA PHE A 137 -5.72 -13.54 11.58
C PHE A 137 -4.19 -13.43 11.39
N GLY A 138 -3.40 -14.34 11.95
CA GLY A 138 -1.93 -14.35 11.88
C GLY A 138 -1.38 -15.35 10.86
N LEU A 139 -0.10 -15.21 10.53
CA LEU A 139 0.62 -16.12 9.64
C LEU A 139 1.48 -17.10 10.43
N LYS A 140 1.52 -18.34 9.94
CA LYS A 140 2.44 -19.40 10.37
C LYS A 140 3.28 -19.87 9.19
N ASP A 141 4.50 -20.27 9.48
CA ASP A 141 5.41 -20.93 8.52
C ASP A 141 5.75 -20.06 7.30
N LEU A 142 5.80 -18.71 7.46
CA LEU A 142 6.07 -17.76 6.37
C LEU A 142 7.38 -18.10 5.63
N GLY A 143 8.46 -18.45 6.35
CA GLY A 143 9.71 -18.93 5.77
C GLY A 143 10.36 -17.97 4.78
N GLY A 144 10.21 -16.65 4.99
CA GLY A 144 10.73 -15.62 4.11
C GLY A 144 9.96 -15.41 2.80
N SER A 145 8.76 -16.02 2.64
CA SER A 145 7.89 -15.73 1.50
C SER A 145 7.35 -14.30 1.59
N THR A 146 7.35 -13.61 0.46
CA THR A 146 6.80 -12.26 0.33
C THR A 146 5.44 -12.25 -0.40
N THR A 147 4.96 -13.42 -0.79
CA THR A 147 3.61 -13.65 -1.32
C THR A 147 3.15 -15.00 -0.80
N PRO A 148 2.64 -15.05 0.44
CA PRO A 148 2.27 -16.32 1.09
C PRO A 148 1.14 -17.07 0.36
N PHE A 149 0.25 -16.33 -0.30
CA PHE A 149 -0.94 -16.86 -0.97
C PHE A 149 -1.01 -16.39 -2.43
N PRO A 150 -0.12 -16.86 -3.33
CA PRO A 150 -0.10 -16.39 -4.73
C PRO A 150 -1.40 -16.70 -5.49
N ILE A 151 -2.20 -17.65 -4.99
CA ILE A 151 -3.55 -17.96 -5.49
C ILE A 151 -4.52 -17.88 -4.30
N PRO A 152 -4.90 -16.65 -3.88
CA PRO A 152 -5.66 -16.45 -2.66
C PRO A 152 -7.09 -16.97 -2.78
N GLN A 153 -7.64 -17.50 -1.68
CA GLN A 153 -8.99 -18.07 -1.60
C GLN A 153 -9.96 -17.14 -0.82
N ASN A 154 -9.44 -16.18 -0.08
CA ASN A 154 -10.24 -15.25 0.72
C ASN A 154 -9.58 -13.88 0.84
N GLY A 155 -10.33 -12.91 1.39
CA GLY A 155 -9.87 -11.53 1.50
C GLY A 155 -8.67 -11.37 2.44
N LEU A 156 -8.60 -12.14 3.51
CA LEU A 156 -7.49 -12.05 4.47
C LEU A 156 -6.16 -12.51 3.85
N GLU A 157 -6.18 -13.52 2.98
CA GLU A 157 -5.00 -13.96 2.23
C GLU A 157 -4.47 -12.87 1.30
N VAL A 158 -5.36 -12.13 0.63
CA VAL A 158 -4.98 -10.97 -0.21
C VAL A 158 -4.38 -9.85 0.64
N VAL A 159 -4.97 -9.55 1.79
CA VAL A 159 -4.43 -8.55 2.73
C VAL A 159 -3.03 -8.94 3.20
N TRP A 160 -2.80 -10.22 3.54
CA TRP A 160 -1.49 -10.69 3.95
C TRP A 160 -0.45 -10.64 2.83
N ASN A 161 -0.81 -10.91 1.58
CA ASN A 161 0.10 -10.71 0.45
C ASN A 161 0.57 -9.26 0.38
N HIS A 162 -0.33 -8.29 0.62
CA HIS A 162 0.04 -6.89 0.71
C HIS A 162 0.98 -6.58 1.88
N LEU A 163 0.63 -7.06 3.09
CA LEU A 163 1.37 -6.76 4.32
C LEU A 163 2.82 -7.26 4.31
N VAL A 164 3.06 -8.42 3.69
CA VAL A 164 4.40 -9.05 3.67
C VAL A 164 5.11 -8.94 2.32
N ARG A 165 4.55 -8.19 1.34
CA ARG A 165 5.17 -8.05 0.02
C ARG A 165 6.61 -7.56 0.11
N TYR A 166 7.41 -7.89 -0.88
CA TYR A 166 8.82 -7.50 -0.92
C TYR A 166 9.00 -5.99 -1.06
N LEU A 167 9.73 -5.40 -0.14
CA LEU A 167 10.06 -3.97 -0.10
C LEU A 167 11.58 -3.73 0.00
N GLY A 168 12.39 -4.64 -0.57
CA GLY A 168 13.83 -4.46 -0.70
C GLY A 168 14.67 -4.86 0.52
N GLY A 169 14.13 -5.71 1.42
CA GLY A 169 14.86 -6.24 2.59
C GLY A 169 15.15 -5.21 3.69
N GLY A 170 15.52 -4.00 3.32
CA GLY A 170 15.67 -2.85 4.20
C GLY A 170 15.60 -1.58 3.39
N VAL A 171 14.83 -0.59 3.86
CA VAL A 171 14.65 0.70 3.20
C VAL A 171 15.02 1.82 4.17
N ILE A 172 15.88 2.73 3.73
CA ILE A 172 16.21 3.96 4.44
C ILE A 172 15.94 5.13 3.49
N GLY A 173 15.20 6.13 3.95
CA GLY A 173 14.90 7.28 3.13
C GLY A 173 14.38 8.47 3.92
N ALA A 174 14.32 9.59 3.23
CA ALA A 174 13.67 10.80 3.68
C ALA A 174 12.49 11.13 2.76
N GLY A 175 11.56 11.92 3.26
CA GLY A 175 10.41 12.34 2.50
C GLY A 175 9.77 13.58 3.09
N HIS A 176 8.91 14.19 2.30
CA HIS A 176 8.05 15.28 2.73
C HIS A 176 6.59 14.90 2.57
N SER A 177 5.79 15.37 3.49
CA SER A 177 4.33 15.22 3.47
C SER A 177 3.68 16.57 3.66
N PHE A 178 2.45 16.72 3.17
CA PHE A 178 1.74 17.99 3.14
C PHE A 178 0.26 17.76 3.44
N PRO A 179 -0.23 18.21 4.61
CA PRO A 179 -1.65 18.44 4.79
C PRO A 179 -2.07 19.68 4.01
N VAL A 180 -3.07 19.52 3.14
CA VAL A 180 -3.58 20.60 2.27
C VAL A 180 -5.02 20.86 2.61
N ARG A 181 -5.32 22.08 3.05
CA ARG A 181 -6.67 22.50 3.43
C ARG A 181 -7.56 22.71 2.21
N ALA A 182 -8.84 22.76 2.44
CA ALA A 182 -9.84 23.05 1.39
C ALA A 182 -9.59 24.38 0.65
N SER A 183 -8.94 25.35 1.30
CA SER A 183 -8.50 26.64 0.69
C SER A 183 -7.35 26.47 -0.30
N GLY A 184 -6.57 25.39 -0.18
CA GLY A 184 -5.30 25.17 -0.88
C GLY A 184 -4.06 25.52 -0.05
N ASP A 185 -4.24 26.03 1.18
CA ASP A 185 -3.12 26.28 2.10
C ASP A 185 -2.53 24.99 2.59
N TYR A 186 -1.21 24.93 2.71
CA TYR A 186 -0.47 23.76 3.18
C TYR A 186 0.79 24.15 3.94
N TYR A 187 1.34 23.19 4.67
CA TYR A 187 2.68 23.29 5.26
C TYR A 187 3.44 21.98 5.06
N LYS A 188 4.75 22.07 5.17
CA LYS A 188 5.65 20.94 4.92
C LYS A 188 5.97 20.20 6.22
N ILE A 189 5.92 18.88 6.16
CA ILE A 189 6.37 17.96 7.21
C ILE A 189 7.51 17.15 6.63
N GLY A 190 8.70 17.31 7.21
CA GLY A 190 9.87 16.51 6.83
C GLY A 190 10.04 15.33 7.77
N PHE A 191 10.41 14.19 7.23
CA PHE A 191 10.71 12.99 8.01
C PHE A 191 11.86 12.19 7.41
N ARG A 192 12.52 11.43 8.26
CA ARG A 192 13.43 10.34 7.89
C ARG A 192 12.90 9.04 8.50
N ALA A 193 12.97 7.97 7.74
CA ALA A 193 12.51 6.67 8.20
C ALA A 193 13.41 5.55 7.67
N MET A 194 13.47 4.49 8.47
CA MET A 194 14.08 3.22 8.08
C MET A 194 13.14 2.09 8.48
N ARG A 195 12.97 1.12 7.58
CA ARG A 195 12.29 -0.15 7.82
C ARG A 195 13.24 -1.26 7.43
N ILE A 196 13.66 -2.06 8.39
CA ILE A 196 14.59 -3.16 8.16
C ILE A 196 13.88 -4.47 8.50
N TYR A 197 13.82 -5.36 7.52
CA TYR A 197 13.25 -6.69 7.72
C TYR A 197 14.18 -7.56 8.55
N SER A 198 13.62 -8.51 9.29
CA SER A 198 14.36 -9.33 10.24
C SER A 198 15.58 -10.02 9.62
N GLU A 199 15.45 -10.49 8.38
CA GLU A 199 16.55 -11.16 7.65
C GLU A 199 17.73 -10.24 7.34
N ASN A 200 17.52 -8.92 7.36
CA ASN A 200 18.55 -7.90 7.14
C ASN A 200 19.14 -7.33 8.43
N MET A 201 18.70 -7.83 9.59
CA MET A 201 19.26 -7.46 10.89
C MET A 201 20.52 -8.29 11.21
N ASP A 202 21.43 -7.73 12.01
CA ASP A 202 22.60 -8.44 12.51
C ASP A 202 22.23 -9.66 13.39
N LYS A 203 21.05 -9.64 13.99
CA LYS A 203 20.49 -10.73 14.80
C LYS A 203 19.01 -10.91 14.41
N PRO A 204 18.69 -11.73 13.39
CA PRO A 204 17.32 -12.02 13.00
C PRO A 204 16.50 -12.67 14.12
N GLU A 205 15.28 -12.22 14.31
CA GLU A 205 14.33 -12.81 15.29
C GLU A 205 13.25 -13.62 14.56
N PRO A 206 12.89 -14.83 15.03
CA PRO A 206 11.99 -15.73 14.30
C PRO A 206 10.57 -15.17 14.05
N ASN A 207 9.98 -14.49 15.06
CA ASN A 207 8.66 -13.88 14.95
C ASN A 207 8.74 -12.37 14.71
N ARG A 208 9.64 -11.94 13.85
CA ARG A 208 9.78 -10.52 13.50
C ARG A 208 9.74 -10.34 12.01
N LEU A 209 8.76 -9.57 11.52
CA LEU A 209 8.66 -9.19 10.12
C LEU A 209 9.68 -8.07 9.83
N PHE A 210 9.55 -6.96 10.56
CA PHE A 210 10.46 -5.83 10.42
C PHE A 210 10.56 -4.99 11.70
N TYR A 211 11.57 -4.14 11.71
CA TYR A 211 11.70 -3.00 12.62
C TYR A 211 11.56 -1.72 11.81
N ALA A 212 10.76 -0.76 12.30
CA ALA A 212 10.67 0.56 11.70
C ALA A 212 11.06 1.61 12.74
N LEU A 213 11.92 2.54 12.33
CA LEU A 213 12.31 3.70 13.11
C LEU A 213 12.20 4.93 12.21
N GLY A 214 11.58 6.00 12.70
CA GLY A 214 11.48 7.22 11.98
C GLY A 214 11.45 8.43 12.92
N TYR A 215 11.78 9.60 12.37
CA TYR A 215 11.72 10.84 13.10
C TYR A 215 11.40 12.02 12.20
N PHE A 216 10.75 13.02 12.79
CA PHE A 216 10.43 14.26 12.09
C PHE A 216 11.60 15.23 12.11
N THR A 217 11.85 15.89 10.98
CA THR A 217 12.88 16.90 10.80
C THR A 217 12.30 18.32 10.76
N GLU A 218 11.03 18.44 10.41
CA GLU A 218 10.26 19.70 10.36
C GLU A 218 8.75 19.43 10.43
N PRO A 219 7.90 20.36 10.83
CA PRO A 219 8.22 21.67 11.38
C PRO A 219 8.84 21.61 12.79
N ALA A 220 9.23 22.73 13.36
CA ALA A 220 9.86 22.80 14.69
C ALA A 220 9.03 22.14 15.80
N THR A 221 7.70 22.17 15.69
CA THR A 221 6.77 21.56 16.65
C THR A 221 6.82 20.02 16.66
N LEU A 222 7.25 19.37 15.58
CA LEU A 222 7.38 17.93 15.46
C LEU A 222 8.83 17.46 15.51
N ARG A 223 9.79 18.35 15.23
CA ARG A 223 11.22 18.01 15.12
C ARG A 223 11.70 17.22 16.33
N GLY A 224 12.42 16.12 16.07
CA GLY A 224 12.99 15.25 17.09
C GLY A 224 12.00 14.33 17.78
N THR A 225 10.71 14.34 17.38
CA THR A 225 9.81 13.25 17.75
C THR A 225 10.20 12.01 16.95
N ILE A 226 10.43 10.90 17.66
CA ILE A 226 10.90 9.63 17.06
C ILE A 226 9.88 8.55 17.37
N PHE A 227 9.59 7.71 16.42
CA PHE A 227 8.78 6.50 16.61
C PHE A 227 9.61 5.25 16.31
N LEU A 228 9.33 4.18 17.03
CA LEU A 228 9.91 2.85 16.85
C LEU A 228 8.78 1.84 16.83
N VAL A 229 8.81 0.92 15.87
CA VAL A 229 7.85 -0.18 15.74
C VAL A 229 8.60 -1.49 15.60
N HIS A 230 8.18 -2.49 16.35
CA HIS A 230 8.54 -3.90 16.17
C HIS A 230 7.29 -4.64 15.65
N GLU A 231 7.35 -5.11 14.41
CA GLU A 231 6.25 -5.78 13.74
C GLU A 231 6.43 -7.29 13.77
N PRO A 232 5.52 -8.06 14.39
CA PRO A 232 5.59 -9.52 14.35
C PRO A 232 5.01 -10.08 13.05
N VAL A 233 5.40 -11.32 12.69
CA VAL A 233 4.77 -12.13 11.64
C VAL A 233 3.48 -12.75 12.16
N ASP A 234 3.56 -13.47 13.27
CA ASP A 234 2.41 -14.05 13.95
C ASP A 234 1.84 -13.06 14.95
N GLN A 235 0.88 -12.27 14.49
CA GLN A 235 0.25 -11.24 15.31
C GLN A 235 -0.76 -11.80 16.34
N VAL A 236 -1.09 -13.10 16.29
CA VAL A 236 -1.87 -13.77 17.33
C VAL A 236 -1.01 -14.07 18.54
N ALA A 237 0.20 -14.56 18.31
CA ALA A 237 1.16 -14.87 19.39
C ALA A 237 1.77 -13.61 20.01
N GLU A 238 2.03 -12.59 19.21
CA GLU A 238 2.63 -11.33 19.66
C GLU A 238 2.02 -10.15 18.92
N GLN A 239 1.52 -9.16 19.62
CA GLN A 239 1.02 -7.93 19.00
C GLN A 239 2.17 -6.97 18.67
N ARG A 240 1.93 -6.08 17.67
CA ARG A 240 2.83 -4.97 17.38
C ARG A 240 3.22 -4.22 18.65
N SER A 241 4.50 -3.98 18.82
CA SER A 241 5.02 -3.12 19.89
C SER A 241 5.50 -1.81 19.29
N ALA A 242 5.07 -0.69 19.86
CA ALA A 242 5.45 0.63 19.40
C ALA A 242 5.82 1.57 20.55
N TRP A 243 6.76 2.47 20.27
CA TRP A 243 7.25 3.49 21.21
C TRP A 243 7.39 4.83 20.51
N ILE A 244 7.16 5.89 21.26
CA ILE A 244 7.41 7.26 20.84
C ILE A 244 8.37 7.92 21.82
N TYR A 245 9.41 8.56 21.31
CA TYR A 245 10.21 9.53 22.03
C TYR A 245 9.67 10.92 21.72
N ASN A 246 9.30 11.65 22.76
CA ASN A 246 8.88 13.05 22.64
C ASN A 246 10.07 13.96 22.98
N ALA A 247 10.48 14.80 22.04
CA ALA A 247 11.62 15.68 22.18
C ALA A 247 11.43 16.73 23.30
N GLY A 248 10.24 17.29 23.44
CA GLY A 248 9.93 18.26 24.49
C GLY A 248 10.00 17.70 25.89
N ALA A 249 9.47 16.49 26.11
CA ALA A 249 9.48 15.81 27.39
C ALA A 249 10.76 14.98 27.63
N ARG A 250 11.57 14.75 26.60
CA ARG A 250 12.77 13.87 26.62
C ARG A 250 12.50 12.47 27.17
N ARG A 251 11.32 11.93 26.88
CA ARG A 251 10.84 10.64 27.40
C ARG A 251 10.40 9.70 26.29
N VAL A 252 10.74 8.43 26.46
CA VAL A 252 10.19 7.33 25.68
C VAL A 252 8.95 6.81 26.38
N ARG A 253 7.86 6.63 25.65
CA ARG A 253 6.65 5.96 26.13
C ARG A 253 6.19 4.90 25.15
N ARG A 254 5.48 3.89 25.64
CA ARG A 254 4.74 2.99 24.76
C ARG A 254 3.64 3.76 24.02
N ALA A 255 3.36 3.34 22.78
CA ALA A 255 2.39 3.98 21.90
C ALA A 255 1.49 2.92 21.23
N PRO A 256 0.59 2.27 22.00
CA PRO A 256 -0.29 1.24 21.48
C PRO A 256 -1.22 1.76 20.37
N ASP A 257 -1.45 3.06 20.31
CA ASP A 257 -2.26 3.72 19.28
C ASP A 257 -1.63 3.62 17.88
N LEU A 258 -0.32 3.37 17.78
CA LEU A 258 0.39 3.12 16.53
C LEU A 258 0.13 1.72 15.97
N ASN A 259 -1.09 1.24 16.08
CA ASN A 259 -1.48 -0.09 15.58
C ASN A 259 -2.73 -0.07 14.68
N TYR A 260 -3.61 0.94 14.84
CA TYR A 260 -4.88 1.00 14.13
C TYR A 260 -5.17 2.40 13.60
N ASP A 261 -6.22 3.02 14.09
CA ASP A 261 -6.72 4.32 13.67
C ASP A 261 -6.19 5.51 14.47
N GLY A 262 -5.07 5.33 15.17
CA GLY A 262 -4.35 6.45 15.76
C GLY A 262 -4.00 7.49 14.68
N VAL A 263 -4.29 8.75 14.97
CA VAL A 263 -3.99 9.84 14.04
C VAL A 263 -2.47 9.96 13.85
N ASN A 264 -2.03 10.02 12.61
CA ASN A 264 -0.61 10.26 12.32
C ASN A 264 -0.27 11.73 12.57
N ASP A 265 0.79 11.96 13.32
CA ASP A 265 1.23 13.32 13.66
C ASP A 265 1.45 14.18 12.41
N GLY A 266 0.91 15.40 12.44
CA GLY A 266 0.99 16.35 11.33
C GLY A 266 -0.03 16.13 10.20
N SER A 267 -0.82 15.06 10.19
CA SER A 267 -1.79 14.79 9.12
C SER A 267 -3.08 15.60 9.21
N GLU A 268 -3.27 16.43 10.23
CA GLU A 268 -4.53 17.12 10.54
C GLU A 268 -5.75 16.16 10.60
N GLY A 269 -5.50 14.91 11.02
CA GLY A 269 -6.53 13.87 11.13
C GLY A 269 -6.95 13.20 9.83
N MET A 270 -6.31 13.53 8.71
CA MET A 270 -6.65 12.96 7.39
C MET A 270 -5.99 11.61 7.11
N PHE A 271 -4.99 11.25 7.88
CA PHE A 271 -4.20 10.03 7.70
C PHE A 271 -4.04 9.32 9.03
N VAL A 272 -4.34 8.03 9.08
CA VAL A 272 -4.25 7.21 10.29
C VAL A 272 -3.14 6.17 10.18
N THR A 273 -2.72 5.64 11.32
CA THR A 273 -1.52 4.80 11.42
C THR A 273 -1.58 3.56 10.54
N ASP A 274 -2.72 2.89 10.47
CA ASP A 274 -2.86 1.68 9.66
C ASP A 274 -2.98 1.93 8.15
N GLN A 275 -3.02 3.19 7.73
CA GLN A 275 -2.96 3.58 6.32
C GLN A 275 -1.51 3.79 5.82
N VAL A 276 -0.51 3.70 6.70
CA VAL A 276 0.89 3.70 6.27
C VAL A 276 1.11 2.56 5.28
N ASP A 277 1.75 2.85 4.14
CA ASP A 277 2.04 1.85 3.11
C ASP A 277 0.77 1.23 2.47
N GLY A 278 -0.32 2.01 2.39
CA GLY A 278 -1.64 1.60 1.89
C GLY A 278 -2.48 0.89 2.95
N TYR A 279 -1.97 -0.17 3.53
CA TYR A 279 -2.48 -0.81 4.73
C TYR A 279 -1.33 -1.43 5.53
N ASN A 280 -1.24 -1.07 6.79
CA ASN A 280 -0.20 -1.57 7.70
C ASN A 280 -0.76 -1.65 9.13
N GLY A 281 -1.80 -2.42 9.32
CA GLY A 281 -2.42 -2.67 10.61
C GLY A 281 -2.58 -4.16 10.87
N ALA A 282 -2.87 -4.52 12.13
CA ALA A 282 -3.33 -5.87 12.42
C ALA A 282 -4.70 -6.09 11.75
N PRO A 283 -4.90 -7.19 11.02
CA PRO A 283 -6.15 -7.42 10.28
C PRO A 283 -7.28 -7.97 11.15
N ASP A 284 -7.12 -7.99 12.46
CA ASP A 284 -8.00 -8.64 13.44
C ASP A 284 -9.36 -7.95 13.64
N ARG A 285 -9.42 -6.62 13.45
CA ARG A 285 -10.64 -5.83 13.71
C ARG A 285 -11.69 -5.90 12.60
N PHE A 286 -11.31 -6.33 11.40
CA PHE A 286 -12.19 -6.38 10.25
C PHE A 286 -12.52 -7.82 9.83
N GLU A 287 -13.72 -8.00 9.30
CA GLU A 287 -14.08 -9.17 8.51
C GLU A 287 -13.71 -8.89 7.06
N TRP A 288 -12.88 -9.76 6.48
CA TRP A 288 -12.30 -9.56 5.16
C TRP A 288 -13.01 -10.42 4.11
N LYS A 289 -13.68 -9.78 3.18
CA LYS A 289 -14.38 -10.42 2.07
C LYS A 289 -13.63 -10.19 0.76
N LEU A 290 -13.32 -11.27 0.04
CA LEU A 290 -12.81 -11.18 -1.32
C LEU A 290 -13.98 -10.99 -2.28
N LEU A 291 -13.97 -9.88 -3.03
CA LEU A 291 -14.99 -9.58 -4.05
C LEU A 291 -14.57 -10.04 -5.45
N GLY A 292 -13.33 -10.52 -5.61
CA GLY A 292 -12.78 -10.95 -6.89
C GLY A 292 -11.84 -9.94 -7.51
N LYS A 293 -11.59 -10.07 -8.82
CA LYS A 293 -10.76 -9.13 -9.57
C LYS A 293 -11.62 -8.16 -10.37
N ARG A 294 -11.08 -6.95 -10.56
CA ARG A 294 -11.63 -5.92 -11.46
C ARG A 294 -10.49 -5.27 -12.25
N GLU A 295 -10.83 -4.72 -13.40
CA GLU A 295 -9.97 -3.79 -14.13
C GLU A 295 -10.31 -2.37 -13.68
N VAL A 296 -9.31 -1.63 -13.17
CA VAL A 296 -9.49 -0.28 -12.61
C VAL A 296 -8.37 0.63 -13.09
N TYR A 297 -8.70 1.88 -13.41
CA TYR A 297 -7.69 2.90 -13.67
C TYR A 297 -7.03 3.33 -12.36
N VAL A 298 -5.73 3.12 -12.25
CA VAL A 298 -4.95 3.38 -11.04
C VAL A 298 -3.69 4.19 -11.35
N PRO A 299 -3.16 4.98 -10.41
CA PRO A 299 -1.88 5.64 -10.59
C PRO A 299 -0.76 4.61 -10.69
N TYR A 300 -0.12 4.52 -11.86
CA TYR A 300 0.92 3.54 -12.15
C TYR A 300 2.05 4.15 -12.97
N ASN A 301 3.28 3.67 -12.79
CA ASN A 301 4.46 4.24 -13.46
C ASN A 301 4.57 5.76 -13.28
N THR A 302 4.35 6.23 -12.05
CA THR A 302 4.22 7.65 -11.71
C THR A 302 5.58 8.35 -11.62
N TYR A 303 6.48 8.07 -12.56
CA TYR A 303 7.86 8.62 -12.60
C TYR A 303 7.88 10.13 -12.74
N LYS A 304 7.02 10.70 -13.60
CA LYS A 304 6.94 12.14 -13.85
C LYS A 304 6.74 12.94 -12.56
N LEU A 305 5.87 12.47 -11.65
CA LEU A 305 5.66 13.10 -10.35
C LEU A 305 6.96 13.16 -9.53
N GLY A 306 7.86 12.21 -9.70
CA GLY A 306 9.12 12.08 -8.98
C GLY A 306 10.30 12.81 -9.60
N ASP A 307 10.12 13.48 -10.70
CA ASP A 307 11.18 14.24 -11.35
C ASP A 307 11.74 15.31 -10.41
N LYS A 308 13.07 15.31 -10.22
CA LYS A 308 13.78 16.22 -9.31
C LYS A 308 13.73 17.69 -9.76
N SER A 309 13.40 17.96 -11.02
CA SER A 309 13.19 19.32 -11.53
C SER A 309 11.87 19.94 -11.06
N ILE A 310 10.86 19.10 -10.75
CA ILE A 310 9.53 19.53 -10.33
C ILE A 310 9.54 19.85 -8.83
N LYS A 311 9.06 21.04 -8.48
CA LYS A 311 9.02 21.53 -7.11
C LYS A 311 7.68 21.22 -6.45
N TYR A 312 7.66 21.10 -5.12
CA TYR A 312 6.43 20.83 -4.37
C TYR A 312 5.30 21.80 -4.68
N LYS A 313 5.61 23.09 -4.87
CA LYS A 313 4.62 24.12 -5.27
C LYS A 313 3.93 23.85 -6.61
N ASP A 314 4.59 23.09 -7.49
CA ASP A 314 4.07 22.74 -8.82
C ASP A 314 3.26 21.43 -8.75
N ILE A 315 3.47 20.65 -7.69
CA ILE A 315 2.75 19.40 -7.41
C ILE A 315 1.46 19.69 -6.64
N ILE A 316 1.56 20.48 -5.56
CA ILE A 316 0.46 20.68 -4.61
C ILE A 316 -0.49 21.74 -5.14
N GLN A 317 -1.74 21.34 -5.36
CA GLN A 317 -2.81 22.23 -5.82
C GLN A 317 -4.02 22.14 -4.88
N LYS A 318 -4.99 22.99 -5.09
CA LYS A 318 -6.25 22.97 -4.37
C LYS A 318 -7.04 21.70 -4.72
N ARG A 319 -7.61 21.01 -3.73
CA ARG A 319 -8.43 19.79 -3.83
C ARG A 319 -7.70 18.51 -4.20
N THR A 320 -6.62 18.57 -4.94
CA THR A 320 -5.80 17.42 -5.32
C THR A 320 -4.40 17.86 -5.72
N ILE A 321 -3.51 16.93 -6.00
CA ILE A 321 -2.22 17.24 -6.63
C ILE A 321 -2.40 17.51 -8.13
N ASN A 322 -1.41 18.15 -8.75
CA ASN A 322 -1.42 18.48 -10.16
C ASN A 322 -1.68 17.23 -11.03
N PRO A 323 -2.83 17.12 -11.67
CA PRO A 323 -3.21 15.93 -12.44
C PRO A 323 -2.34 15.69 -13.69
N GLU A 324 -1.63 16.72 -14.18
CA GLU A 324 -0.69 16.57 -15.30
C GLU A 324 0.58 15.80 -14.95
N LEU A 325 0.80 15.56 -13.66
CA LEU A 325 1.93 14.81 -13.15
C LEU A 325 1.57 13.37 -12.78
N VAL A 326 0.30 13.01 -12.84
CA VAL A 326 -0.19 11.68 -12.46
C VAL A 326 -0.54 10.88 -13.70
N ARG A 327 0.13 9.76 -13.88
CA ARG A 327 -0.15 8.78 -14.93
C ARG A 327 -1.14 7.75 -14.40
N TYR A 328 -2.29 7.58 -15.06
CA TYR A 328 -3.24 6.51 -14.78
C TYR A 328 -3.15 5.44 -15.87
N GLU A 329 -3.18 4.19 -15.45
CA GLU A 329 -3.18 3.03 -16.32
C GLU A 329 -4.29 2.06 -15.91
N LEU A 330 -4.80 1.26 -16.86
CA LEU A 330 -5.76 0.21 -16.57
C LEU A 330 -5.02 -1.03 -16.05
N HIS A 331 -5.30 -1.45 -14.82
CA HIS A 331 -4.70 -2.65 -14.23
C HIS A 331 -5.76 -3.58 -13.65
N ARG A 332 -5.47 -4.88 -13.59
CA ARG A 332 -6.26 -5.84 -12.83
C ARG A 332 -5.91 -5.72 -11.35
N VAL A 333 -6.93 -5.56 -10.54
CA VAL A 333 -6.79 -5.45 -9.09
C VAL A 333 -7.66 -6.47 -8.38
N TRP A 334 -7.17 -7.01 -7.29
CA TRP A 334 -7.97 -7.72 -6.31
C TRP A 334 -8.78 -6.70 -5.51
N VAL A 335 -10.07 -6.96 -5.37
CA VAL A 335 -10.96 -6.11 -4.56
C VAL A 335 -11.30 -6.84 -3.27
N VAL A 336 -10.91 -6.23 -2.16
CA VAL A 336 -11.14 -6.78 -0.81
C VAL A 336 -11.91 -5.76 0.01
N GLU A 337 -13.00 -6.20 0.63
CA GLU A 337 -13.79 -5.38 1.54
C GLU A 337 -13.53 -5.81 2.99
N GLY A 338 -13.14 -4.86 3.83
CA GLY A 338 -13.04 -5.00 5.27
C GLY A 338 -14.22 -4.34 5.95
N THR A 339 -15.07 -5.11 6.65
CA THR A 339 -16.18 -4.60 7.47
C THR A 339 -15.79 -4.68 8.94
N LEU A 340 -15.94 -3.58 9.68
CA LEU A 340 -15.60 -3.54 11.10
C LEU A 340 -16.43 -4.56 11.89
N LYS A 341 -15.78 -5.43 12.63
CA LYS A 341 -16.44 -6.45 13.46
C LYS A 341 -17.23 -5.81 14.58
N GLN A 342 -18.34 -6.44 14.94
CA GLN A 342 -19.14 -6.02 16.07
C GLN A 342 -18.31 -5.96 17.36
N GLY A 343 -18.44 -4.87 18.11
CA GLY A 343 -17.71 -4.64 19.35
C GLY A 343 -16.26 -4.11 19.17
N GLN A 344 -15.76 -4.05 17.94
CA GLN A 344 -14.49 -3.41 17.63
C GLN A 344 -14.66 -1.90 17.40
N ARG A 345 -13.56 -1.15 17.51
CA ARG A 345 -13.52 0.30 17.29
C ARG A 345 -12.54 0.65 16.19
N HIS A 346 -12.98 1.48 15.28
CA HIS A 346 -12.18 2.12 14.24
C HIS A 346 -12.95 3.33 13.70
N ILE A 347 -12.26 4.34 13.18
CA ILE A 347 -12.91 5.51 12.55
C ILE A 347 -13.67 5.11 11.28
N TYR A 348 -13.23 4.06 10.59
CA TYR A 348 -13.90 3.51 9.42
C TYR A 348 -14.74 2.29 9.78
N GLY A 349 -16.03 2.31 9.40
CA GLY A 349 -16.92 1.16 9.55
C GLY A 349 -16.74 0.12 8.44
N LYS A 350 -16.31 0.58 7.26
CA LYS A 350 -16.02 -0.27 6.10
C LYS A 350 -14.90 0.34 5.28
N ARG A 351 -14.08 -0.52 4.64
CA ARG A 351 -12.99 -0.15 3.75
C ARG A 351 -12.98 -1.08 2.53
N SER A 352 -12.84 -0.53 1.33
CA SER A 352 -12.66 -1.32 0.11
C SER A 352 -11.27 -1.06 -0.43
N PHE A 353 -10.45 -2.10 -0.47
CA PHE A 353 -9.08 -2.02 -0.97
C PHE A 353 -9.00 -2.56 -2.39
N TYR A 354 -8.26 -1.86 -3.22
CA TYR A 354 -7.91 -2.25 -4.59
C TYR A 354 -6.42 -2.55 -4.62
N ILE A 355 -6.08 -3.83 -4.80
CA ILE A 355 -4.71 -4.34 -4.65
C ILE A 355 -4.25 -4.84 -6.01
N ASP A 356 -3.20 -4.22 -6.53
CA ASP A 356 -2.63 -4.57 -7.83
C ASP A 356 -2.16 -6.03 -7.87
N GLU A 357 -2.56 -6.77 -8.90
CA GLU A 357 -2.21 -8.19 -9.00
C GLU A 357 -0.72 -8.42 -9.29
N ASP A 358 -0.06 -7.46 -9.98
CA ASP A 358 1.33 -7.58 -10.39
C ASP A 358 2.33 -7.28 -9.26
N SER A 359 1.90 -6.61 -8.19
CA SER A 359 2.79 -6.13 -7.12
C SER A 359 2.30 -6.40 -5.70
N TRP A 360 1.05 -6.84 -5.54
CA TRP A 360 0.35 -6.94 -4.25
C TRP A 360 0.30 -5.61 -3.47
N THR A 361 0.40 -4.50 -4.17
CA THR A 361 0.37 -3.16 -3.59
C THR A 361 -1.06 -2.63 -3.56
N VAL A 362 -1.50 -2.08 -2.43
CA VAL A 362 -2.75 -1.30 -2.38
C VAL A 362 -2.56 -0.05 -3.24
N VAL A 363 -3.34 0.10 -4.29
CA VAL A 363 -3.28 1.24 -5.23
C VAL A 363 -4.41 2.23 -5.02
N ALA A 364 -5.51 1.79 -4.40
CA ALA A 364 -6.60 2.66 -3.97
C ALA A 364 -7.34 2.09 -2.77
N GLU A 365 -8.00 2.97 -2.02
CA GLU A 365 -8.88 2.65 -0.90
C GLU A 365 -10.09 3.58 -0.89
N ASP A 366 -11.29 3.01 -0.81
CA ASP A 366 -12.53 3.71 -0.47
C ASP A 366 -12.87 3.45 0.99
N ALA A 367 -12.89 4.49 1.82
CA ALA A 367 -13.15 4.38 3.26
C ALA A 367 -14.47 5.03 3.64
N TYR A 368 -15.29 4.26 4.36
CA TYR A 368 -16.63 4.62 4.77
C TYR A 368 -16.70 4.87 6.28
N ASP A 369 -17.47 5.83 6.69
CA ASP A 369 -17.73 6.09 8.11
C ASP A 369 -18.53 4.96 8.76
N THR A 370 -18.73 5.02 10.07
CA THR A 370 -19.47 4.01 10.82
C THR A 370 -20.96 4.00 10.54
N ARG A 371 -21.49 5.00 9.78
CA ARG A 371 -22.89 5.07 9.31
C ARG A 371 -23.04 4.59 7.87
N GLY A 372 -21.92 4.18 7.23
CA GLY A 372 -21.89 3.65 5.87
C GLY A 372 -21.75 4.71 4.77
N GLY A 373 -21.53 5.98 5.12
CA GLY A 373 -21.26 7.04 4.16
C GLY A 373 -19.82 6.96 3.62
N LEU A 374 -19.65 7.09 2.29
CA LEU A 374 -18.32 7.21 1.70
C LEU A 374 -17.70 8.54 2.15
N TRP A 375 -16.63 8.45 2.91
CA TRP A 375 -16.03 9.60 3.59
C TRP A 375 -14.67 9.99 2.99
N ARG A 376 -13.77 9.02 2.82
CA ARG A 376 -12.42 9.26 2.35
C ARG A 376 -12.07 8.37 1.17
N PHE A 377 -11.19 8.90 0.35
CA PHE A 377 -10.61 8.19 -0.77
C PHE A 377 -9.09 8.32 -0.71
N ALA A 378 -8.40 7.19 -0.72
CA ALA A 378 -6.94 7.19 -0.86
C ALA A 378 -6.53 6.57 -2.20
N GLN A 379 -5.44 7.09 -2.77
CA GLN A 379 -4.77 6.49 -3.91
C GLN A 379 -3.27 6.54 -3.72
N HIS A 380 -2.61 5.52 -4.25
CA HIS A 380 -1.18 5.34 -4.11
C HIS A 380 -0.56 5.19 -5.49
N GLY A 381 0.33 6.12 -5.83
CA GLY A 381 1.10 6.02 -7.06
C GLY A 381 2.26 5.08 -6.87
N ILE A 382 2.37 4.10 -7.74
CA ILE A 382 3.48 3.17 -7.76
C ILE A 382 4.36 3.35 -9.00
N MET A 383 5.59 2.92 -8.90
CA MET A 383 6.53 2.79 -10.00
C MET A 383 7.42 1.58 -9.74
N GLN A 384 8.11 1.12 -10.75
CA GLN A 384 9.17 0.13 -10.59
C GLN A 384 10.46 0.84 -10.20
N CYS A 385 11.00 0.53 -9.02
CA CYS A 385 12.36 0.90 -8.62
C CYS A 385 13.31 -0.09 -9.28
N TYR A 386 13.72 0.23 -10.51
CA TYR A 386 14.34 -0.71 -11.44
C TYR A 386 15.74 -1.14 -11.04
N ASP A 387 16.49 -0.32 -10.31
CA ASP A 387 17.80 -0.65 -9.73
C ASP A 387 17.73 -1.64 -8.58
N ALA A 388 16.63 -1.56 -7.79
CA ALA A 388 16.34 -2.47 -6.69
C ALA A 388 15.43 -3.63 -7.10
N VAL A 389 14.89 -3.59 -8.32
CA VAL A 389 13.96 -4.56 -8.91
C VAL A 389 12.78 -4.82 -8.00
N LEU A 390 12.05 -3.77 -7.65
CA LEU A 390 10.84 -3.88 -6.84
C LEU A 390 9.83 -2.77 -7.15
N PRO A 391 8.51 -3.07 -7.06
CA PRO A 391 7.48 -2.05 -7.05
C PRO A 391 7.57 -1.22 -5.77
N CYS A 392 7.57 0.09 -5.89
CA CYS A 392 7.66 0.99 -4.76
C CYS A 392 6.64 2.13 -4.85
N TYR A 393 6.20 2.62 -3.70
CA TYR A 393 5.36 3.81 -3.65
C TYR A 393 6.14 5.06 -4.03
N ARG A 394 5.55 5.85 -4.91
CA ARG A 394 5.99 7.20 -5.23
C ARG A 394 5.32 8.24 -4.34
N PHE A 395 4.03 8.08 -4.08
CA PHE A 395 3.23 8.92 -3.19
C PHE A 395 2.02 8.15 -2.66
N GLY A 396 1.49 8.64 -1.54
CA GLY A 396 0.15 8.31 -1.04
C GLY A 396 -0.64 9.61 -0.87
N ILE A 397 -1.87 9.66 -1.37
CA ILE A 397 -2.76 10.79 -1.21
C ILE A 397 -4.08 10.36 -0.60
N PHE A 398 -4.56 11.10 0.39
CA PHE A 398 -5.75 10.80 1.18
C PHE A 398 -6.69 11.99 1.11
N HIS A 399 -7.79 11.87 0.38
CA HIS A 399 -8.78 12.91 0.18
C HIS A 399 -9.92 12.80 1.19
N ASP A 400 -10.31 13.89 1.80
CA ASP A 400 -11.57 14.02 2.52
C ASP A 400 -12.65 14.49 1.54
N LEU A 401 -13.55 13.58 1.20
CA LEU A 401 -14.61 13.80 0.21
C LEU A 401 -15.70 14.76 0.70
N THR A 402 -15.74 15.09 1.99
CA THR A 402 -16.75 15.98 2.57
C THR A 402 -16.37 17.44 2.42
N ASN A 403 -15.08 17.78 2.57
CA ASN A 403 -14.62 19.17 2.57
C ASN A 403 -13.59 19.47 1.47
N GLY A 404 -13.01 18.45 0.83
CA GLY A 404 -12.01 18.58 -0.23
C GLY A 404 -10.61 18.97 0.27
N ALA A 405 -10.32 18.80 1.55
CA ALA A 405 -8.96 18.78 2.06
C ALA A 405 -8.30 17.44 1.71
N TYR A 406 -6.97 17.41 1.67
CA TYR A 406 -6.24 16.17 1.45
C TYR A 406 -4.88 16.18 2.14
N PHE A 407 -4.34 14.99 2.33
CA PHE A 407 -2.97 14.78 2.77
C PHE A 407 -2.20 14.07 1.65
N VAL A 408 -1.03 14.56 1.29
CA VAL A 408 -0.11 13.85 0.39
C VAL A 408 1.20 13.58 1.10
N GLY A 409 1.67 12.32 1.01
CA GLY A 409 2.90 11.89 1.64
C GLY A 409 3.84 11.15 0.70
N GLY A 410 5.10 11.06 1.10
CA GLY A 410 6.12 10.31 0.38
C GLY A 410 6.85 11.09 -0.73
N LEU A 411 6.60 12.38 -0.89
CA LEU A 411 7.28 13.19 -1.90
C LEU A 411 8.75 13.42 -1.51
N ASP A 412 9.67 13.24 -2.46
CA ASP A 412 11.11 13.42 -2.26
C ASP A 412 11.79 14.26 -3.35
N ASN A 413 11.02 15.01 -4.16
CA ASN A 413 11.52 15.82 -5.26
C ASN A 413 12.64 16.79 -4.87
N GLU A 414 12.53 17.40 -3.68
CA GLU A 414 13.49 18.37 -3.16
C GLU A 414 14.49 17.76 -2.16
N ILE A 415 14.55 16.42 -2.08
CA ILE A 415 15.52 15.69 -1.26
C ILE A 415 16.69 15.26 -2.14
N ARG A 416 17.91 15.51 -1.70
CA ARG A 416 19.12 15.19 -2.46
C ARG A 416 19.54 13.73 -2.30
N GLU A 417 19.41 13.21 -1.07
CA GLU A 417 19.86 11.85 -0.77
C GLU A 417 18.94 10.82 -1.42
N PRO A 418 19.48 9.86 -2.17
CA PRO A 418 18.68 8.78 -2.76
C PRO A 418 18.15 7.85 -1.66
N ARG A 419 17.01 7.23 -1.92
CA ARG A 419 16.49 6.15 -1.08
C ARG A 419 17.40 4.94 -1.20
N GLN A 420 17.72 4.30 -0.08
CA GLN A 420 18.56 3.13 -0.02
C GLN A 420 17.71 1.89 0.17
N TYR A 421 17.93 0.88 -0.67
CA TYR A 421 17.34 -0.45 -0.55
C TYR A 421 18.36 -1.47 -0.08
N ASN A 422 17.88 -2.64 0.36
CA ASN A 422 18.70 -3.73 0.91
C ASN A 422 19.59 -3.30 2.09
N ALA A 423 19.18 -2.27 2.81
CA ALA A 423 19.87 -1.76 3.97
C ALA A 423 19.95 -2.82 5.08
N LYS A 424 21.05 -2.81 5.82
CA LYS A 424 21.26 -3.67 6.99
C LYS A 424 21.02 -2.88 8.27
N GLY A 425 20.57 -3.57 9.31
CA GLY A 425 20.31 -2.98 10.62
C GLY A 425 21.04 -3.69 11.75
N ARG A 426 21.26 -2.98 12.84
CA ARG A 426 21.75 -3.55 14.09
C ARG A 426 20.61 -3.51 15.12
N ILE A 427 20.31 -4.63 15.73
CA ILE A 427 19.21 -4.74 16.71
C ILE A 427 19.33 -3.70 17.85
N ALA A 428 20.57 -3.34 18.22
CA ALA A 428 20.85 -2.36 19.25
C ALA A 428 20.36 -0.94 18.92
N ASP A 429 20.20 -0.61 17.63
CA ASP A 429 19.73 0.70 17.18
C ASP A 429 18.19 0.78 17.16
N PHE A 430 17.53 -0.37 17.19
CA PHE A 430 16.07 -0.52 17.21
C PHE A 430 15.51 -0.90 18.59
N GLN A 431 16.16 -0.44 19.66
CA GLN A 431 15.68 -0.64 21.02
C GLN A 431 15.09 0.65 21.59
N PRO A 432 14.10 0.59 22.49
CA PRO A 432 13.50 1.79 23.08
C PRO A 432 14.54 2.71 23.73
N ASP A 433 15.59 2.18 24.32
CA ASP A 433 16.66 2.99 24.94
C ASP A 433 17.53 3.71 23.89
N ALA A 434 17.61 3.21 22.66
CA ALA A 434 18.32 3.87 21.57
C ALA A 434 17.66 5.19 21.17
N LEU A 435 16.32 5.30 21.33
CA LEU A 435 15.58 6.50 20.98
C LEU A 435 16.04 7.74 21.77
N ARG A 436 16.45 7.56 23.03
CA ARG A 436 16.97 8.67 23.85
C ARG A 436 18.32 9.18 23.32
N ARG A 437 19.19 8.27 22.90
CA ARG A 437 20.49 8.62 22.32
C ARG A 437 20.30 9.38 21.01
N LEU A 438 19.45 8.86 20.12
CA LEU A 438 19.12 9.49 18.85
C LEU A 438 18.47 10.86 19.07
N GLY A 439 17.49 10.97 19.97
CA GLY A 439 16.80 12.23 20.28
C GLY A 439 17.71 13.32 20.88
N GLY A 440 18.83 12.93 21.46
CA GLY A 440 19.85 13.88 21.95
C GLY A 440 20.75 14.44 20.83
N THR A 441 20.68 13.89 19.60
CA THR A 441 21.49 14.31 18.44
C THR A 441 20.67 15.00 17.36
N LEU A 442 19.35 15.03 17.46
CA LEU A 442 18.40 15.68 16.52
C LEU A 442 18.02 17.10 16.98
#